data_8fc2d14e9cc798f943e29f09ed0672a8
#
_entry.id   8fc2d14e9cc798f943e29f09ed0672a8
#
_cell.length_a   1.000
_cell.length_b   1.000
_cell.length_c   1.000
_cell.angle_alpha   90.00
_cell.angle_beta   90.00
_cell.angle_gamma   90.00
#
_symmetry.space_group_name_H-M   'P 1'
#
loop_
_entity.id
_entity.type
_entity.pdbx_description
1 polymer ?
#
loop_
_entity_poly.entity_id
_entity_poly.type
_entity_poly.pdbx_seq_one_letter_code
_entity_poly.pdbx_strand_id
1 'polypeptide(L)'
;MAKSISQETLHQMVTRWASPRPDNYRFKIFKDTSDFFRVEYGSVVVLDEKPFLVLGNAKEGRFGIDDQEKFWVKRSIDLTDGSRKIIKLVFYEKFMAKIGGIPWECFRSPKKEARVLKLVAGHKNFMQGYAVEDEKGNVVRVLDVIKGKTLHAYLQNLESDHQTYFYELFPDILSKYIECIKAIKFLHENGEKHGDIRRDH
;
A
#
# COMPACT_ATOMS: atom_id res chain seq x y z
N MET A 1 -1.22 15.90 -25.94
CA MET A 1 -0.15 16.45 -25.05
C MET A 1 -0.77 16.64 -23.68
N ALA A 2 -0.34 15.89 -22.67
CA ALA A 2 -0.81 16.05 -21.29
C ALA A 2 -0.45 17.46 -20.80
N LYS A 3 -1.43 18.22 -20.28
CA LYS A 3 -1.19 19.55 -19.71
C LYS A 3 -0.25 19.43 -18.52
N SER A 4 0.87 20.12 -18.55
CA SER A 4 1.75 20.24 -17.40
C SER A 4 1.03 21.00 -16.28
N ILE A 5 0.90 20.41 -15.10
CA ILE A 5 0.33 21.07 -13.93
C ILE A 5 1.26 22.21 -13.51
N SER A 6 0.73 23.43 -13.39
CA SER A 6 1.53 24.60 -12.99
C SER A 6 1.87 24.56 -11.50
N GLN A 7 2.97 25.20 -11.09
CA GLN A 7 3.34 25.37 -9.68
C GLN A 7 2.25 26.09 -8.88
N GLU A 8 1.62 27.09 -9.48
CA GLU A 8 0.51 27.84 -8.87
C GLU A 8 -0.69 26.95 -8.57
N THR A 9 -1.09 26.10 -9.53
CA THR A 9 -2.17 25.12 -9.34
C THR A 9 -1.82 24.15 -8.22
N LEU A 10 -0.57 23.69 -8.14
CA LEU A 10 -0.13 22.80 -7.06
C LEU A 10 -0.18 23.49 -5.70
N HIS A 11 0.22 24.77 -5.59
CA HIS A 11 0.09 25.53 -4.34
C HIS A 11 -1.36 25.61 -3.87
N GLN A 12 -2.30 25.91 -4.76
CA GLN A 12 -3.73 25.98 -4.45
C GLN A 12 -4.25 24.61 -3.95
N MET A 13 -3.93 23.52 -4.66
CA MET A 13 -4.34 22.17 -4.29
C MET A 13 -3.75 21.73 -2.93
N VAL A 14 -2.46 22.00 -2.71
CA VAL A 14 -1.79 21.65 -1.46
C VAL A 14 -2.35 22.45 -0.29
N THR A 15 -2.62 23.74 -0.45
CA THR A 15 -3.24 24.58 0.58
C THR A 15 -4.63 24.05 0.96
N ARG A 16 -5.36 23.50 -0.01
CA ARG A 16 -6.70 22.94 0.23
C ARG A 16 -6.68 21.63 1.04
N TRP A 17 -5.69 20.75 0.80
CA TRP A 17 -5.72 19.37 1.30
C TRP A 17 -4.59 19.01 2.29
N ALA A 18 -3.60 19.86 2.40
CA ALA A 18 -2.43 19.66 3.25
C ALA A 18 -2.02 20.99 3.93
N SER A 19 -0.91 20.96 4.67
CA SER A 19 -0.35 22.19 5.23
C SER A 19 0.19 23.09 4.13
N PRO A 20 -0.15 24.39 4.14
CA PRO A 20 0.37 25.35 3.18
C PRO A 20 1.89 25.35 3.12
N ARG A 21 2.43 25.58 1.95
CA ARG A 21 3.87 25.79 1.74
C ARG A 21 4.15 27.27 1.51
N PRO A 22 5.36 27.74 1.82
CA PRO A 22 5.75 29.12 1.45
C PRO A 22 5.56 29.38 -0.04
N ASP A 23 5.21 30.60 -0.42
CA ASP A 23 4.91 30.96 -1.82
C ASP A 23 6.08 30.73 -2.78
N ASN A 24 7.31 30.81 -2.27
CA ASN A 24 8.53 30.54 -3.03
C ASN A 24 8.88 29.04 -3.10
N TYR A 25 8.11 28.14 -2.45
CA TYR A 25 8.36 26.72 -2.50
C TYR A 25 8.14 26.19 -3.93
N ARG A 26 9.08 25.39 -4.43
CA ARG A 26 8.99 24.75 -5.75
C ARG A 26 8.81 23.24 -5.56
N PHE A 27 7.66 22.73 -6.00
CA PHE A 27 7.40 21.30 -5.98
C PHE A 27 8.28 20.58 -7.00
N LYS A 28 8.98 19.53 -6.55
CA LYS A 28 9.60 18.57 -7.46
C LYS A 28 8.50 17.68 -8.01
N ILE A 29 8.31 17.69 -9.33
CA ILE A 29 7.26 16.92 -10.01
C ILE A 29 7.90 15.71 -10.67
N PHE A 30 7.40 14.53 -10.36
CA PHE A 30 7.83 13.26 -10.92
C PHE A 30 6.70 12.67 -11.76
N LYS A 31 6.99 12.35 -13.00
CA LYS A 31 6.13 11.60 -13.93
C LYS A 31 6.78 10.27 -14.32
N ASP A 32 8.06 10.12 -13.99
CA ASP A 32 8.88 8.94 -14.10
C ASP A 32 9.27 8.47 -12.70
N THR A 33 8.88 7.25 -12.34
CA THR A 33 9.12 6.66 -11.02
C THR A 33 10.24 5.62 -11.03
N SER A 34 11.05 5.56 -12.08
CA SER A 34 12.17 4.61 -12.21
C SER A 34 13.19 4.75 -11.08
N ASP A 35 13.42 5.99 -10.61
CA ASP A 35 14.26 6.28 -9.45
C ASP A 35 13.41 6.73 -8.25
N PHE A 36 12.89 5.75 -7.51
CA PHE A 36 12.01 6.00 -6.36
C PHE A 36 12.74 6.61 -5.15
N PHE A 37 14.06 6.57 -5.07
CA PHE A 37 14.83 7.24 -4.02
C PHE A 37 14.74 8.77 -4.13
N ARG A 38 14.61 9.30 -5.33
CA ARG A 38 14.46 10.74 -5.56
C ARG A 38 13.06 11.26 -5.21
N VAL A 39 12.08 10.38 -5.07
CA VAL A 39 10.71 10.74 -4.70
C VAL A 39 10.62 10.89 -3.19
N GLU A 40 10.85 12.10 -2.69
CA GLU A 40 10.96 12.43 -1.28
C GLU A 40 9.70 13.13 -0.74
N TYR A 41 9.67 13.37 0.57
CA TYR A 41 8.65 14.18 1.22
C TYR A 41 8.49 15.55 0.55
N GLY A 42 7.24 15.95 0.30
CA GLY A 42 6.91 17.21 -0.36
C GLY A 42 7.01 17.19 -1.89
N SER A 43 7.49 16.10 -2.48
CA SER A 43 7.43 15.90 -3.94
C SER A 43 6.00 15.63 -4.40
N VAL A 44 5.72 15.88 -5.67
CA VAL A 44 4.46 15.53 -6.33
C VAL A 44 4.72 14.44 -7.37
N VAL A 45 4.01 13.34 -7.28
CA VAL A 45 4.01 12.30 -8.32
C VAL A 45 2.74 12.47 -9.15
N VAL A 46 2.88 12.54 -10.47
CA VAL A 46 1.73 12.65 -11.39
C VAL A 46 1.51 11.31 -12.08
N LEU A 47 0.36 10.71 -11.85
CA LEU A 47 -0.06 9.42 -12.38
C LEU A 47 -1.43 9.57 -13.02
N ASP A 48 -1.58 9.23 -14.28
CA ASP A 48 -2.84 9.38 -15.02
C ASP A 48 -3.46 10.78 -14.83
N GLU A 49 -2.63 11.81 -15.06
CA GLU A 49 -2.96 13.24 -14.90
C GLU A 49 -3.34 13.68 -13.47
N LYS A 50 -3.37 12.78 -12.50
CA LYS A 50 -3.65 13.08 -11.09
C LYS A 50 -2.37 13.37 -10.31
N PRO A 51 -2.29 14.50 -9.62
CA PRO A 51 -1.15 14.83 -8.77
C PRO A 51 -1.32 14.25 -7.35
N PHE A 52 -0.29 13.58 -6.87
CA PHE A 52 -0.21 13.02 -5.53
C PHE A 52 0.92 13.69 -4.75
N LEU A 53 0.59 14.37 -3.67
CA LEU A 53 1.60 14.94 -2.75
C LEU A 53 2.17 13.83 -1.86
N VAL A 54 3.48 13.64 -1.90
CA VAL A 54 4.19 12.65 -1.08
C VAL A 54 4.36 13.16 0.36
N LEU A 55 3.90 12.38 1.32
CA LEU A 55 3.99 12.64 2.76
C LEU A 55 5.14 11.89 3.45
N GLY A 56 6.00 11.24 2.68
CA GLY A 56 7.11 10.44 3.16
C GLY A 56 6.93 8.94 2.91
N ASN A 57 7.89 8.17 3.38
CA ASN A 57 7.88 6.72 3.21
C ASN A 57 6.88 6.04 4.17
N ALA A 58 6.34 4.91 3.77
CA ALA A 58 5.65 4.05 4.72
C ALA A 58 6.67 3.37 5.63
N LYS A 59 6.34 3.28 6.92
CA LYS A 59 7.10 2.50 7.88
C LYS A 59 6.45 1.13 8.03
N GLU A 60 7.24 0.09 8.07
CA GLU A 60 6.78 -1.25 8.42
C GLU A 60 7.22 -1.54 9.86
N GLY A 61 6.27 -1.53 10.78
CA GLY A 61 6.52 -2.00 12.13
C GLY A 61 6.52 -3.53 12.14
N ARG A 62 7.70 -4.14 12.19
CA ARG A 62 7.85 -5.56 12.49
C ARG A 62 8.46 -5.70 13.87
N PHE A 63 7.69 -6.17 14.84
CA PHE A 63 8.19 -6.62 16.15
C PHE A 63 9.16 -5.67 16.89
N GLY A 64 9.04 -4.35 16.72
CA GLY A 64 9.91 -3.37 17.40
C GLY A 64 11.38 -3.37 16.95
N ILE A 65 11.73 -4.15 15.92
CA ILE A 65 13.12 -4.26 15.42
C ILE A 65 13.28 -3.54 14.07
N ASP A 66 12.21 -3.42 13.26
CA ASP A 66 12.30 -2.86 11.91
C ASP A 66 11.39 -1.63 11.74
N ASP A 67 11.80 -0.50 12.27
CA ASP A 67 11.32 0.81 11.81
C ASP A 67 11.95 1.19 10.44
N GLN A 68 12.27 0.20 9.60
CA GLN A 68 12.89 0.45 8.32
C GLN A 68 11.90 1.12 7.37
N GLU A 69 12.30 2.25 6.83
CA GLU A 69 11.54 2.96 5.84
C GLU A 69 11.54 2.18 4.52
N LYS A 70 10.34 1.91 3.98
CA LYS A 70 10.20 1.34 2.63
C LYS A 70 10.23 2.45 1.59
N PHE A 71 11.39 2.74 1.06
CA PHE A 71 11.59 3.81 0.08
C PHE A 71 10.68 3.71 -1.16
N TRP A 72 10.25 2.50 -1.53
CA TRP A 72 9.34 2.26 -2.66
C TRP A 72 7.85 2.31 -2.29
N VAL A 73 7.52 2.57 -1.02
CA VAL A 73 6.13 2.71 -0.54
C VAL A 73 5.98 4.10 0.06
N LYS A 74 5.23 4.96 -0.64
CA LYS A 74 5.03 6.36 -0.23
C LYS A 74 3.63 6.54 0.34
N ARG A 75 3.53 7.25 1.45
CA ARG A 75 2.26 7.83 1.91
C ARG A 75 2.02 9.10 1.11
N SER A 76 0.79 9.30 0.66
CA SER A 76 0.46 10.45 -0.19
C SER A 76 -0.96 10.98 0.06
N ILE A 77 -1.23 12.14 -0.48
CA ILE A 77 -2.58 12.72 -0.62
C ILE A 77 -2.84 12.87 -2.12
N ASP A 78 -3.97 12.35 -2.61
CA ASP A 78 -4.51 12.70 -3.91
C ASP A 78 -4.96 14.17 -3.86
N LEU A 79 -4.31 15.03 -4.63
CA LEU A 79 -4.61 16.46 -4.62
C LEU A 79 -5.90 16.83 -5.36
N THR A 80 -6.53 15.88 -6.03
CA THR A 80 -7.83 16.11 -6.70
C THR A 80 -9.00 16.07 -5.72
N ASP A 81 -8.96 15.18 -4.73
CA ASP A 81 -10.08 14.96 -3.79
C ASP A 81 -9.69 14.99 -2.30
N GLY A 82 -8.38 15.11 -1.99
CA GLY A 82 -7.85 15.14 -0.63
C GLY A 82 -7.74 13.77 0.03
N SER A 83 -8.05 12.69 -0.66
CA SER A 83 -7.98 11.35 -0.09
C SER A 83 -6.54 10.90 0.18
N ARG A 84 -6.33 10.24 1.32
CA ARG A 84 -5.02 9.64 1.62
C ARG A 84 -4.85 8.35 0.85
N LYS A 85 -3.68 8.20 0.22
CA LYS A 85 -3.32 7.04 -0.59
C LYS A 85 -1.93 6.51 -0.21
N ILE A 86 -1.71 5.25 -0.52
CA ILE A 86 -0.38 4.64 -0.51
C ILE A 86 0.03 4.42 -1.96
N ILE A 87 1.18 4.96 -2.35
CA ILE A 87 1.76 4.72 -3.68
C ILE A 87 2.87 3.68 -3.53
N LYS A 88 2.72 2.53 -4.18
CA LYS A 88 3.80 1.54 -4.32
C LYS A 88 4.48 1.74 -5.66
N LEU A 89 5.69 2.26 -5.61
CA LEU A 89 6.53 2.50 -6.78
C LEU A 89 7.05 1.19 -7.35
N VAL A 90 7.68 1.24 -8.50
CA VAL A 90 8.27 0.08 -9.15
C VAL A 90 9.29 -0.58 -8.24
N PHE A 91 9.09 -1.86 -8.00
CA PHE A 91 10.02 -2.69 -7.26
C PHE A 91 9.98 -4.11 -7.82
N TYR A 92 11.06 -4.48 -8.48
CA TYR A 92 11.26 -5.84 -8.99
C TYR A 92 12.40 -6.50 -8.23
N GLU A 93 12.12 -7.64 -7.62
CA GLU A 93 13.10 -8.39 -6.84
C GLU A 93 13.03 -9.87 -7.18
N LYS A 94 14.18 -10.47 -7.38
CA LYS A 94 14.37 -11.92 -7.39
C LYS A 94 15.04 -12.32 -6.08
N PHE A 95 14.53 -13.36 -5.44
CA PHE A 95 15.10 -13.88 -4.21
C PHE A 95 14.92 -15.40 -4.11
N MET A 96 15.78 -16.03 -3.34
CA MET A 96 15.70 -17.46 -3.08
C MET A 96 14.93 -17.70 -1.76
N ALA A 97 13.84 -18.44 -1.83
CA ALA A 97 13.13 -18.96 -0.66
C ALA A 97 13.43 -20.44 -0.49
N LYS A 98 13.38 -20.93 0.75
CA LYS A 98 13.49 -22.37 1.04
C LYS A 98 12.13 -22.89 1.53
N ILE A 99 11.59 -23.89 0.85
CA ILE A 99 10.35 -24.55 1.23
C ILE A 99 10.68 -26.02 1.48
N GLY A 100 10.58 -26.48 2.73
CA GLY A 100 10.96 -27.85 3.11
C GLY A 100 12.43 -28.17 2.82
N GLY A 101 13.34 -27.18 2.90
CA GLY A 101 14.77 -27.35 2.57
C GLY A 101 15.12 -27.22 1.08
N ILE A 102 14.13 -27.20 0.19
CA ILE A 102 14.34 -27.07 -1.27
C ILE A 102 14.40 -25.59 -1.63
N PRO A 103 15.46 -25.11 -2.32
CA PRO A 103 15.54 -23.72 -2.75
C PRO A 103 14.62 -23.47 -3.95
N TRP A 104 13.88 -22.35 -3.89
CA TRP A 104 13.00 -21.88 -4.96
C TRP A 104 13.33 -20.44 -5.32
N GLU A 105 13.48 -20.17 -6.62
CA GLU A 105 13.56 -18.79 -7.09
C GLU A 105 12.16 -18.16 -7.02
N CYS A 106 12.05 -17.10 -6.23
CA CYS A 106 10.85 -16.29 -6.11
C CYS A 106 11.08 -14.92 -6.73
N PHE A 107 10.03 -14.28 -7.16
CA PHE A 107 10.10 -12.91 -7.67
C PHE A 107 8.88 -12.09 -7.29
N ARG A 108 9.11 -10.81 -7.08
CA ARG A 108 8.05 -9.81 -6.97
C ARG A 108 7.86 -9.14 -8.33
N SER A 109 6.63 -8.98 -8.75
CA SER A 109 6.30 -8.37 -10.04
C SER A 109 5.20 -7.33 -9.88
N PRO A 110 5.45 -6.06 -10.27
CA PRO A 110 4.42 -5.03 -10.32
C PRO A 110 3.20 -5.45 -11.14
N LYS A 111 3.42 -6.16 -12.26
CA LYS A 111 2.34 -6.66 -13.12
C LYS A 111 1.44 -7.70 -12.44
N LYS A 112 2.05 -8.61 -11.64
CA LYS A 112 1.26 -9.58 -10.85
C LYS A 112 0.41 -8.87 -9.82
N GLU A 113 0.99 -7.94 -9.06
CA GLU A 113 0.25 -7.17 -8.06
C GLU A 113 -0.88 -6.34 -8.70
N ALA A 114 -0.65 -5.73 -9.87
CA ALA A 114 -1.67 -5.01 -10.63
C ALA A 114 -2.85 -5.92 -11.05
N ARG A 115 -2.54 -7.14 -11.52
CA ARG A 115 -3.55 -8.13 -11.89
C ARG A 115 -4.39 -8.56 -10.69
N VAL A 116 -3.77 -8.81 -9.54
CA VAL A 116 -4.47 -9.15 -8.30
C VAL A 116 -5.37 -8.00 -7.86
N LEU A 117 -4.89 -6.74 -7.88
CA LEU A 117 -5.73 -5.57 -7.55
C LEU A 117 -6.99 -5.48 -8.43
N LYS A 118 -6.84 -5.75 -9.72
CA LYS A 118 -7.99 -5.78 -10.65
C LYS A 118 -8.96 -6.90 -10.30
N LEU A 119 -8.45 -8.08 -9.96
CA LEU A 119 -9.27 -9.24 -9.58
C LEU A 119 -10.09 -8.97 -8.32
N VAL A 120 -9.50 -8.33 -7.32
CA VAL A 120 -10.14 -8.10 -6.01
C VAL A 120 -10.91 -6.78 -5.93
N ALA A 121 -11.04 -6.04 -7.03
CA ALA A 121 -11.73 -4.76 -7.05
C ALA A 121 -13.18 -4.91 -6.55
N GLY A 122 -13.54 -4.10 -5.55
CA GLY A 122 -14.85 -4.13 -4.89
C GLY A 122 -15.06 -5.27 -3.89
N HIS A 123 -14.10 -6.18 -3.73
CA HIS A 123 -14.22 -7.25 -2.74
C HIS A 123 -13.85 -6.75 -1.34
N LYS A 124 -14.79 -6.83 -0.39
CA LYS A 124 -14.71 -6.21 0.96
C LYS A 124 -13.50 -6.63 1.81
N ASN A 125 -12.98 -7.84 1.60
CA ASN A 125 -11.92 -8.43 2.42
C ASN A 125 -10.52 -8.18 1.83
N PHE A 126 -10.41 -7.37 0.78
CA PHE A 126 -9.12 -7.03 0.18
C PHE A 126 -8.90 -5.52 0.15
N MET A 127 -7.63 -5.15 0.24
CA MET A 127 -7.22 -3.78 0.01
C MET A 127 -7.64 -3.33 -1.37
N GLN A 128 -8.22 -2.14 -1.46
CA GLN A 128 -8.68 -1.55 -2.71
C GLN A 128 -7.62 -0.60 -3.28
N GLY A 129 -7.70 -0.38 -4.57
CA GLY A 129 -6.81 0.49 -5.31
C GLY A 129 -6.78 0.14 -6.79
N TYR A 130 -5.86 0.76 -7.49
CA TYR A 130 -5.65 0.52 -8.91
C TYR A 130 -4.17 0.58 -9.28
N ALA A 131 -3.84 0.07 -10.44
CA ALA A 131 -2.51 0.19 -11.03
C ALA A 131 -2.60 1.12 -12.25
N VAL A 132 -1.55 1.91 -12.44
CA VAL A 132 -1.39 2.85 -13.54
C VAL A 132 0.06 2.80 -14.04
N GLU A 133 0.28 3.02 -15.30
CA GLU A 133 1.62 3.18 -15.85
C GLU A 133 2.03 4.65 -15.82
N ASP A 134 3.28 4.91 -15.41
CA ASP A 134 3.86 6.24 -15.52
C ASP A 134 4.35 6.55 -16.95
N GLU A 135 4.95 7.71 -17.19
CA GLU A 135 5.44 8.11 -18.53
C GLU A 135 6.52 7.18 -19.11
N LYS A 136 7.15 6.34 -18.28
CA LYS A 136 8.14 5.33 -18.70
C LYS A 136 7.59 3.90 -18.79
N GLY A 137 6.28 3.73 -18.54
CA GLY A 137 5.63 2.41 -18.53
C GLY A 137 5.90 1.62 -17.25
N ASN A 138 6.37 2.26 -16.18
CA ASN A 138 6.51 1.61 -14.89
C ASN A 138 5.12 1.43 -14.26
N VAL A 139 4.78 0.22 -13.85
CA VAL A 139 3.51 -0.09 -13.20
C VAL A 139 3.53 0.37 -11.74
N VAL A 140 2.86 1.47 -11.45
CA VAL A 140 2.69 2.05 -10.12
C VAL A 140 1.31 1.68 -9.57
N ARG A 141 1.23 1.35 -8.27
CA ARG A 141 -0.03 1.02 -7.62
C ARG A 141 -0.43 2.12 -6.66
N VAL A 142 -1.64 2.60 -6.80
CA VAL A 142 -2.28 3.58 -5.93
C VAL A 142 -3.32 2.85 -5.09
N LEU A 143 -3.09 2.78 -3.79
CA LEU A 143 -3.84 1.95 -2.86
C LEU A 143 -4.58 2.82 -1.85
N ASP A 144 -5.77 2.40 -1.46
CA ASP A 144 -6.52 3.04 -0.39
C ASP A 144 -5.86 2.77 0.96
N VAL A 145 -5.92 3.76 1.85
CA VAL A 145 -5.42 3.58 3.22
C VAL A 145 -6.42 2.76 4.01
N ILE A 146 -6.00 1.59 4.47
CA ILE A 146 -6.80 0.75 5.35
C ILE A 146 -6.84 1.39 6.74
N LYS A 147 -8.06 1.63 7.24
CA LYS A 147 -8.29 2.07 8.61
C LYS A 147 -8.53 0.83 9.48
N GLY A 148 -7.57 0.49 10.33
CA GLY A 148 -7.68 -0.69 11.18
C GLY A 148 -6.39 -1.03 11.90
N LYS A 149 -6.43 -2.14 12.63
CA LYS A 149 -5.28 -2.74 13.31
C LYS A 149 -4.96 -4.07 12.64
N THR A 150 -3.70 -4.47 12.63
CA THR A 150 -3.33 -5.83 12.25
C THR A 150 -3.91 -6.84 13.26
N LEU A 151 -4.13 -8.08 12.82
CA LEU A 151 -4.61 -9.13 13.72
C LEU A 151 -3.66 -9.31 14.91
N HIS A 152 -2.37 -9.21 14.69
CA HIS A 152 -1.36 -9.25 15.75
C HIS A 152 -1.57 -8.13 16.78
N ALA A 153 -1.70 -6.88 16.36
CA ALA A 153 -1.96 -5.75 17.27
C ALA A 153 -3.33 -5.85 17.97
N TYR A 154 -4.31 -6.45 17.34
CA TYR A 154 -5.59 -6.75 17.95
C TYR A 154 -5.43 -7.77 19.08
N LEU A 155 -4.77 -8.90 18.82
CA LEU A 155 -4.56 -9.98 19.79
C LEU A 155 -3.68 -9.57 20.97
N GLN A 156 -2.64 -8.77 20.75
CA GLN A 156 -1.75 -8.29 21.83
C GLN A 156 -2.45 -7.40 22.87
N ASN A 157 -3.54 -6.75 22.50
CA ASN A 157 -4.31 -5.86 23.38
C ASN A 157 -5.54 -6.54 24.00
N LEU A 158 -5.67 -7.85 23.86
CA LEU A 158 -6.74 -8.63 24.46
C LEU A 158 -6.30 -9.07 25.87
N GLU A 159 -6.60 -8.25 26.86
CA GLU A 159 -6.57 -8.67 28.26
C GLU A 159 -7.96 -9.18 28.67
N SER A 160 -8.06 -10.43 29.07
CA SER A 160 -9.34 -11.02 29.51
C SER A 160 -9.10 -12.20 30.43
N ASP A 161 -10.05 -12.44 31.31
CA ASP A 161 -10.09 -13.72 32.05
C ASP A 161 -10.42 -14.89 31.12
N HIS A 162 -10.26 -16.12 31.62
CA HIS A 162 -10.43 -17.32 30.82
C HIS A 162 -11.87 -17.48 30.30
N GLN A 163 -12.90 -17.11 31.07
CA GLN A 163 -14.28 -17.26 30.64
C GLN A 163 -14.62 -16.27 29.54
N THR A 164 -14.31 -14.99 29.71
CA THR A 164 -14.49 -13.97 28.69
C THR A 164 -13.73 -14.32 27.40
N TYR A 165 -12.47 -14.79 27.54
CA TYR A 165 -11.72 -15.23 26.37
C TYR A 165 -12.43 -16.34 25.60
N PHE A 166 -12.84 -17.41 26.30
CA PHE A 166 -13.37 -18.60 25.65
C PHE A 166 -14.78 -18.41 25.08
N TYR A 167 -15.64 -17.70 25.80
CA TYR A 167 -17.05 -17.57 25.39
C TYR A 167 -17.34 -16.36 24.52
N GLU A 168 -16.55 -15.31 24.60
CA GLU A 168 -16.80 -14.06 23.88
C GLU A 168 -15.75 -13.76 22.81
N LEU A 169 -14.47 -13.78 23.18
CA LEU A 169 -13.40 -13.35 22.27
C LEU A 169 -13.01 -14.43 21.25
N PHE A 170 -12.93 -15.68 21.68
CA PHE A 170 -12.53 -16.78 20.79
C PHE A 170 -13.51 -16.98 19.62
N PRO A 171 -14.84 -16.98 19.81
CA PRO A 171 -15.78 -17.03 18.68
C PRO A 171 -15.61 -15.87 17.69
N ASP A 172 -15.35 -14.65 18.17
CA ASP A 172 -15.08 -13.50 17.30
C ASP A 172 -13.77 -13.64 16.51
N ILE A 173 -12.70 -14.08 17.17
CA ILE A 173 -11.42 -14.38 16.52
C ILE A 173 -11.58 -15.46 15.45
N LEU A 174 -12.30 -16.54 15.78
CA LEU A 174 -12.56 -17.65 14.86
C LEU A 174 -13.37 -17.18 13.64
N SER A 175 -14.38 -16.33 13.86
CA SER A 175 -15.16 -15.73 12.77
C SER A 175 -14.30 -14.94 11.81
N LYS A 176 -13.40 -14.09 12.33
CA LYS A 176 -12.45 -13.31 11.51
C LYS A 176 -11.49 -14.23 10.74
N TYR A 177 -11.02 -15.29 11.37
CA TYR A 177 -10.16 -16.30 10.73
C TYR A 177 -10.88 -16.98 9.56
N ILE A 178 -12.15 -17.36 9.75
CA ILE A 178 -12.98 -17.96 8.70
C ILE A 178 -13.14 -16.99 7.51
N GLU A 179 -13.37 -15.70 7.77
CA GLU A 179 -13.44 -14.72 6.69
C GLU A 179 -12.11 -14.58 5.92
N CYS A 180 -10.97 -14.66 6.60
CA CYS A 180 -9.66 -14.69 5.95
C CYS A 180 -9.51 -15.95 5.06
N ILE A 181 -9.92 -17.12 5.53
CA ILE A 181 -9.89 -18.37 4.73
C ILE A 181 -10.77 -18.23 3.49
N LYS A 182 -11.96 -17.66 3.61
CA LYS A 182 -12.85 -17.42 2.45
C LYS A 182 -12.22 -16.49 1.43
N ALA A 183 -11.53 -15.43 1.88
CA ALA A 183 -10.80 -14.54 1.00
C ALA A 183 -9.65 -15.26 0.26
N ILE A 184 -8.88 -16.09 0.96
CA ILE A 184 -7.81 -16.89 0.36
C ILE A 184 -8.38 -17.90 -0.64
N LYS A 185 -9.49 -18.55 -0.30
CA LYS A 185 -10.20 -19.47 -1.21
C LYS A 185 -10.60 -18.76 -2.49
N PHE A 186 -11.16 -17.54 -2.40
CA PHE A 186 -11.49 -16.72 -3.57
C PHE A 186 -10.28 -16.50 -4.48
N LEU A 187 -9.10 -16.17 -3.93
CA LEU A 187 -7.87 -16.02 -4.73
C LEU A 187 -7.51 -17.33 -5.45
N HIS A 188 -7.54 -18.46 -4.73
CA HIS A 188 -7.19 -19.77 -5.28
C HIS A 188 -8.14 -20.21 -6.41
N GLU A 189 -9.45 -19.99 -6.26
CA GLU A 189 -10.45 -20.27 -7.27
C GLU A 189 -10.26 -19.43 -8.55
N ASN A 190 -9.61 -18.28 -8.43
CA ASN A 190 -9.24 -17.41 -9.55
C ASN A 190 -7.77 -17.59 -10.00
N GLY A 191 -7.13 -18.68 -9.60
CA GLY A 191 -5.77 -19.03 -10.04
C GLY A 191 -4.64 -18.22 -9.41
N GLU A 192 -4.94 -17.42 -8.40
CA GLU A 192 -3.94 -16.60 -7.69
C GLU A 192 -3.58 -17.22 -6.34
N LYS A 193 -2.31 -17.11 -5.95
CA LYS A 193 -1.81 -17.54 -4.64
C LYS A 193 -1.27 -16.35 -3.87
N HIS A 194 -1.63 -16.23 -2.60
CA HIS A 194 -1.10 -15.17 -1.73
C HIS A 194 0.41 -15.36 -1.49
N GLY A 195 0.83 -16.54 -1.08
CA GLY A 195 2.25 -16.93 -0.94
C GLY A 195 3.00 -16.37 0.28
N ASP A 196 2.37 -15.46 1.06
CA ASP A 196 3.01 -14.82 2.23
C ASP A 196 1.98 -14.55 3.33
N ILE A 197 1.28 -15.63 3.75
CA ILE A 197 0.28 -15.55 4.82
C ILE A 197 0.99 -15.68 6.16
N ARG A 198 0.96 -14.59 6.93
CA ARG A 198 1.54 -14.53 8.28
C ARG A 198 0.62 -13.74 9.21
N ARG A 199 0.75 -13.94 10.53
CA ARG A 199 -0.07 -13.27 11.55
C ARG A 199 0.17 -11.75 11.65
N ASP A 200 1.30 -11.28 11.16
CA ASP A 200 1.73 -9.88 11.16
C ASP A 200 1.36 -9.13 9.87
N HIS A 201 0.65 -9.81 8.98
CA HIS A 201 0.10 -9.24 7.74
C HIS A 201 -1.39 -9.00 7.84
#